data_659251a0a054f87dd07ab38a4edb174b
#
_entry.id   659251a0a054f87dd07ab38a4edb174b
#
_cell.length_a   1.000
_cell.length_b   1.000
_cell.length_c   1.000
_cell.angle_alpha   90.00
_cell.angle_beta   90.00
_cell.angle_gamma   90.00
#
_symmetry.space_group_name_H-M   'P 1'
#
loop_
_entity.id
_entity.type
_entity.pdbx_description
1 polymer ?
#
loop_
_entity_poly.entity_id
_entity_poly.type
_entity_poly.pdbx_seq_one_letter_code
_entity_poly.pdbx_strand_id
1 'polypeptide(L)'
;MDERLKKDIQSATLERLIKHLDARKDVQNIDLMNLAGFCRNCLSRWYREEAEQKGIKISDPDAREHVYGMPYSEWKDKYQK
;
A
#
# COMPACT_ATOMS: atom_id res chain seq x y z
N MET A 1 17.31 15.98 -13.44
CA MET A 1 16.24 15.08 -13.86
C MET A 1 14.94 15.86 -13.90
N ASP A 2 14.16 15.67 -14.97
CA ASP A 2 12.85 16.29 -15.11
C ASP A 2 11.92 15.83 -13.97
N GLU A 3 11.14 16.76 -13.44
CA GLU A 3 10.20 16.46 -12.34
C GLU A 3 9.17 15.40 -12.70
N ARG A 4 8.68 15.38 -13.95
CA ARG A 4 7.74 14.37 -14.41
C ARG A 4 8.39 13.00 -14.39
N LEU A 5 9.61 12.89 -14.92
CA LEU A 5 10.34 11.63 -14.94
C LEU A 5 10.64 11.16 -13.53
N LYS A 6 11.03 12.08 -12.64
CA LYS A 6 11.28 11.77 -11.24
C LYS A 6 10.03 11.17 -10.57
N LYS A 7 8.86 11.77 -10.81
CA LYS A 7 7.60 11.28 -10.25
C LYS A 7 7.21 9.92 -10.83
N ASP A 8 7.46 9.71 -12.12
CA ASP A 8 7.20 8.42 -12.76
C ASP A 8 8.07 7.32 -12.15
N ILE A 9 9.33 7.64 -11.89
CA ILE A 9 10.27 6.69 -11.27
C ILE A 9 9.81 6.39 -9.84
N GLN A 10 9.42 7.40 -9.08
CA GLN A 10 8.92 7.22 -7.72
C GLN A 10 7.65 6.38 -7.70
N SER A 11 6.74 6.60 -8.64
CA SER A 11 5.52 5.82 -8.79
C SER A 11 5.84 4.35 -9.07
N ALA A 12 6.74 4.11 -10.02
CA ALA A 12 7.17 2.74 -10.36
C ALA A 12 7.86 2.07 -9.18
N THR A 13 8.62 2.81 -8.40
CA THR A 13 9.30 2.29 -7.20
C THR A 13 8.28 1.87 -6.15
N LEU A 14 7.25 2.67 -5.94
CA LEU A 14 6.18 2.32 -5.00
C LEU A 14 5.42 1.08 -5.47
N GLU A 15 5.10 0.99 -6.75
CA GLU A 15 4.47 -0.20 -7.31
C GLU A 15 5.31 -1.46 -7.06
N ARG A 16 6.61 -1.32 -7.20
CA ARG A 16 7.54 -2.41 -6.95
C ARG A 16 7.54 -2.82 -5.47
N LEU A 17 7.45 -1.86 -4.56
CA LEU A 17 7.33 -2.15 -3.12
C LEU A 17 6.04 -2.90 -2.82
N ILE A 18 4.92 -2.47 -3.41
CA ILE A 18 3.63 -3.12 -3.23
C ILE A 18 3.69 -4.57 -3.71
N LYS A 19 4.29 -4.80 -4.89
CA LYS A 19 4.46 -6.15 -5.43
C LYS A 19 5.36 -7.00 -4.55
N HIS A 20 6.39 -6.40 -3.98
CA HIS A 20 7.30 -7.09 -3.07
C HIS A 20 6.56 -7.54 -1.81
N LEU A 21 5.76 -6.67 -1.21
CA LEU A 21 4.94 -7.01 -0.05
C LEU A 21 3.91 -8.09 -0.40
N ASP A 22 3.35 -8.03 -1.60
CA ASP A 22 2.40 -9.03 -2.07
C ASP A 22 3.06 -10.40 -2.22
N ALA A 23 4.33 -10.44 -2.59
CA ALA A 23 5.10 -11.68 -2.68
C ALA A 23 5.51 -12.20 -1.29
N ARG A 24 5.37 -11.39 -0.24
CA ARG A 24 5.74 -11.73 1.12
C ARG A 24 4.53 -11.66 2.05
N LYS A 25 3.49 -12.42 1.72
CA LYS A 25 2.27 -12.49 2.54
C LYS A 25 2.52 -13.13 3.91
N ASP A 26 3.64 -13.83 4.07
CA ASP A 26 4.09 -14.39 5.34
C ASP A 26 4.46 -13.30 6.36
N VAL A 27 4.88 -12.12 5.88
CA VAL A 27 5.24 -11.01 6.76
C VAL A 27 3.97 -10.33 7.25
N GLN A 28 3.75 -10.37 8.56
CA GLN A 28 2.57 -9.80 9.18
C GLN A 28 2.69 -8.29 9.33
N ASN A 29 1.55 -7.61 9.33
CA ASN A 29 1.53 -6.15 9.52
C ASN A 29 2.14 -5.73 10.85
N ILE A 30 1.93 -6.52 11.90
CA ILE A 30 2.52 -6.22 13.21
C ILE A 30 4.05 -6.28 13.17
N ASP A 31 4.61 -7.19 12.38
CA ASP A 31 6.06 -7.31 12.21
C ASP A 31 6.62 -6.07 11.52
N LEU A 32 5.94 -5.60 10.48
CA LEU A 32 6.34 -4.37 9.78
C LEU A 32 6.27 -3.16 10.71
N MET A 33 5.20 -3.04 11.47
CA MET A 33 5.05 -1.94 12.43
C MET A 33 6.17 -1.92 13.46
N ASN A 34 6.52 -3.08 13.99
CA ASN A 34 7.56 -3.18 15.00
C ASN A 34 8.94 -2.88 14.41
N LEU A 35 9.17 -3.29 13.17
CA LEU A 35 10.47 -3.13 12.52
C LEU A 35 10.66 -1.73 11.93
N ALA A 36 9.65 -1.21 11.24
CA ALA A 36 9.81 -0.03 10.40
C ALA A 36 8.81 1.09 10.69
N GLY A 37 7.88 0.88 11.61
CA GLY A 37 6.91 1.92 11.98
C GLY A 37 5.78 2.15 10.96
N PHE A 38 5.61 1.24 10.00
CA PHE A 38 4.50 1.29 9.06
C PHE A 38 4.07 -0.13 8.70
N CYS A 39 2.89 -0.27 8.11
CA CYS A 39 2.41 -1.55 7.60
C CYS A 39 1.58 -1.32 6.33
N ARG A 40 1.02 -2.40 5.79
CA ARG A 40 0.17 -2.31 4.59
C ARG A 40 -1.02 -1.38 4.78
N ASN A 41 -1.59 -1.36 5.98
CA ASN A 41 -2.70 -0.45 6.30
C ASN A 41 -2.25 1.01 6.26
N CYS A 42 -1.04 1.31 6.71
CA CYS A 42 -0.48 2.66 6.63
C CYS A 42 -0.32 3.10 5.18
N LEU A 43 0.21 2.23 4.32
CA LEU A 43 0.34 2.51 2.88
C LEU A 43 -1.02 2.81 2.25
N SER A 44 -2.04 2.02 2.62
CA SER A 44 -3.41 2.23 2.12
C SER A 44 -3.95 3.60 2.54
N ARG A 45 -3.73 3.97 3.79
CA ARG A 45 -4.16 5.27 4.30
C ARG A 45 -3.43 6.40 3.60
N TRP A 46 -2.12 6.29 3.44
CA TRP A 46 -1.33 7.32 2.73
C TRP A 46 -1.79 7.48 1.30
N TYR A 47 -2.06 6.38 0.62
CA TYR A 47 -2.57 6.40 -0.75
C TYR A 47 -3.89 7.19 -0.83
N ARG A 48 -4.80 6.91 0.09
CA ARG A 48 -6.08 7.61 0.17
C ARG A 48 -5.90 9.09 0.50
N GLU A 49 -5.01 9.41 1.44
CA GLU A 49 -4.72 10.80 1.84
C GLU A 49 -4.12 11.60 0.67
N GLU A 50 -3.20 10.99 -0.08
CA GLU A 50 -2.59 11.66 -1.23
C GLU A 50 -3.61 11.88 -2.35
N ALA A 51 -4.51 10.95 -2.57
CA ALA A 51 -5.61 11.12 -3.52
C ALA A 51 -6.52 12.29 -3.12
N GLU A 52 -6.82 12.39 -1.84
CA GLU A 52 -7.65 13.47 -1.30
C GLU A 52 -7.02 14.84 -1.53
N GLN A 53 -5.70 14.96 -1.40
CA GLN A 53 -4.95 16.19 -1.69
C GLN A 53 -5.13 16.62 -3.15
N LYS A 54 -5.45 15.70 -4.04
CA LYS A 54 -5.68 15.98 -5.47
C LYS A 54 -7.17 16.07 -5.81
N GLY A 55 -8.03 16.13 -4.79
CA GLY A 55 -9.46 16.24 -4.97
C GLY A 55 -10.15 14.94 -5.38
N ILE A 56 -9.49 13.80 -5.20
CA ILE A 56 -10.04 12.50 -5.57
C ILE A 56 -10.39 11.73 -4.29
N LYS A 57 -11.63 11.27 -4.19
CA LYS A 57 -12.08 10.47 -3.07
C LYS A 57 -11.95 8.99 -3.40
N ILE A 58 -11.14 8.29 -2.60
CA ILE A 58 -11.00 6.83 -2.71
C ILE A 58 -11.52 6.26 -1.39
N SER A 59 -12.39 5.26 -1.46
CA SER A 59 -12.91 4.61 -0.26
C SER A 59 -11.79 3.81 0.44
N ASP A 60 -11.95 3.60 1.73
CA ASP A 60 -11.01 2.79 2.50
C ASP A 60 -10.86 1.37 1.94
N PRO A 61 -11.95 0.65 1.62
CA PRO A 61 -11.82 -0.67 1.00
C PRO A 61 -11.07 -0.65 -0.33
N ASP A 62 -11.29 0.35 -1.18
CA ASP A 62 -10.62 0.45 -2.47
C ASP A 62 -9.13 0.74 -2.30
N ALA A 63 -8.77 1.62 -1.36
CA ALA A 63 -7.37 1.92 -1.07
C ALA A 63 -6.65 0.68 -0.55
N ARG A 64 -7.29 -0.10 0.32
CA ARG A 64 -6.73 -1.35 0.83
C ARG A 64 -6.56 -2.38 -0.27
N GLU A 65 -7.54 -2.52 -1.16
CA GLU A 65 -7.44 -3.44 -2.28
C GLU A 65 -6.26 -3.10 -3.19
N HIS A 66 -6.00 -1.81 -3.39
CA HIS A 66 -4.85 -1.36 -4.18
C HIS A 66 -3.52 -1.86 -3.58
N VAL A 67 -3.38 -1.81 -2.27
CA VAL A 67 -2.14 -2.21 -1.58
C VAL A 67 -2.06 -3.72 -1.39
N TYR A 68 -3.16 -4.35 -1.02
CA TYR A 68 -3.18 -5.80 -0.72
C TYR A 68 -3.32 -6.66 -1.97
N GLY A 69 -3.73 -6.10 -3.10
CA GLY A 69 -3.96 -6.86 -4.33
C GLY A 69 -5.21 -7.73 -4.29
N MET A 70 -6.03 -7.60 -3.26
CA MET A 70 -7.29 -8.31 -3.07
C MET A 70 -8.10 -7.57 -2.00
N PRO A 71 -9.41 -7.85 -1.86
CA PRO A 71 -10.19 -7.27 -0.77
C PRO A 71 -9.55 -7.58 0.58
N TYR A 72 -9.48 -6.58 1.45
CA TYR A 72 -8.81 -6.73 2.75
C TYR A 72 -9.39 -7.87 3.59
N SER A 73 -10.72 -8.05 3.56
CA SER A 73 -11.36 -9.13 4.30
C SER A 73 -10.82 -10.50 3.85
N GLU A 74 -10.60 -10.67 2.55
CA GLU A 74 -10.05 -11.91 2.01
C GLU A 74 -8.60 -12.11 2.43
N TRP A 75 -7.78 -11.05 2.35
CA TRP A 75 -6.38 -11.11 2.80
C TRP A 75 -6.29 -11.47 4.28
N LYS A 76 -7.14 -10.82 5.08
CA LYS A 76 -7.19 -11.04 6.53
C LYS A 76 -7.51 -12.49 6.86
N ASP A 77 -8.51 -13.06 6.18
CA ASP A 77 -8.92 -14.45 6.41
C ASP A 77 -7.84 -15.45 5.99
N LYS A 78 -7.13 -15.17 4.90
CA LYS A 78 -6.16 -16.10 4.35
C LYS A 78 -4.77 -15.99 4.97
N TYR A 79 -4.33 -14.78 5.31
CA TYR A 79 -2.92 -14.54 5.63
C TYR A 79 -2.66 -13.96 7.02
N GLN A 80 -3.60 -13.25 7.60
CA GLN A 80 -3.40 -12.67 8.93
C GLN A 80 -3.48 -13.75 10.00
N LYS A 81 -2.44 -13.83 10.81
CA LYS A 81 -2.36 -14.79 11.91
C LYS A 81 -2.78 -14.16 13.23
#